data_13ca24d71af0ec792a4e021cca193870
#
_entry.id   13ca24d71af0ec792a4e021cca193870
#
_cell.length_a   1.000
_cell.length_b   1.000
_cell.length_c   1.000
_cell.angle_alpha   90.00
_cell.angle_beta   90.00
_cell.angle_gamma   90.00
#
_symmetry.space_group_name_H-M   'P 1'
#
loop_
_entity.id
_entity.type
_entity.pdbx_description
1 polymer ?
#
loop_
_entity_poly.entity_id
_entity_poly.type
_entity_poly.pdbx_seq_one_letter_code
_entity_poly.pdbx_strand_id
1 'polypeptide(L)'
;MMETEDEDRAAMLKPAQREGGYVVYEIHLHPTYRMPCLWFRLHDLPNGDDPLNIDTVFHHLVPREYKDGLRRYGSIGGISLDHHPINGSPCWFVHPCLAGDQMAGFQCTKENYLMIWLGLVGGCVGLWVPKEMALP
;
A
#
# COMPACT_ATOMS: atom_id res chain seq x y z
N MET A 1 10.85 -29.18 -2.26
CA MET A 1 10.28 -28.87 -2.20
C MET A 1 10.37 -28.26 -2.19
N MET A 2 10.54 -28.02 -2.35
CA MET A 2 10.11 -27.35 -2.22
C MET A 2 9.47 -26.88 -2.79
N GLU A 3 9.93 -27.14 -3.70
CA GLU A 3 8.84 -26.78 -4.28
C GLU A 3 7.69 -26.99 -3.51
N THR A 4 7.63 -28.02 -2.95
CA THR A 4 6.58 -28.16 -2.08
C THR A 4 6.57 -27.07 -1.08
N GLU A 5 7.74 -26.70 -0.61
CA GLU A 5 7.73 -25.69 0.33
C GLU A 5 7.32 -24.42 -0.22
N ASP A 6 7.79 -24.06 -1.40
CA ASP A 6 7.34 -22.86 -2.00
C ASP A 6 5.89 -22.94 -2.36
N GLU A 7 5.46 -24.11 -2.80
CA GLU A 7 4.09 -24.24 -3.10
C GLU A 7 3.24 -24.18 -1.90
N ASP A 8 3.73 -24.69 -0.81
CA ASP A 8 2.96 -24.63 0.41
C ASP A 8 2.85 -23.21 0.90
N ARG A 9 3.92 -22.46 0.78
CA ARG A 9 3.83 -21.07 1.18
C ARG A 9 2.89 -20.33 0.29
N ALA A 10 2.96 -20.58 -0.98
CA ALA A 10 2.03 -19.94 -1.88
C ALA A 10 0.62 -20.33 -1.58
N ALA A 11 0.44 -21.59 -1.21
CA ALA A 11 -0.89 -22.04 -0.90
C ALA A 11 -1.43 -21.35 0.33
N MET A 12 -0.59 -21.10 1.29
CA MET A 12 -1.05 -20.41 2.48
C MET A 12 -1.41 -18.98 2.21
N LEU A 13 -0.78 -18.40 1.23
CA LEU A 13 -1.11 -17.04 0.87
C LEU A 13 -2.12 -16.97 -0.22
N LYS A 14 -2.64 -18.15 -0.65
CA LYS A 14 -3.47 -18.18 -1.78
C LYS A 14 -4.69 -17.42 -1.67
N PRO A 15 -5.06 -16.92 -2.76
CA PRO A 15 -6.29 -16.19 -2.83
C PRO A 15 -7.52 -16.99 -2.54
N ALA A 16 -7.37 -18.29 -2.42
CA ALA A 16 -8.55 -19.03 -2.09
C ALA A 16 -9.18 -18.52 -0.85
N GLN A 17 -8.41 -17.92 -0.02
CA GLN A 17 -8.98 -17.34 1.12
C GLN A 17 -9.48 -15.98 0.86
N ARG A 18 -9.31 -15.48 -0.33
CA ARG A 18 -9.67 -14.14 -0.58
C ARG A 18 -10.68 -14.10 -1.61
N GLU A 19 -11.87 -14.18 -1.22
CA GLU A 19 -12.92 -14.03 -2.15
C GLU A 19 -12.99 -12.61 -2.64
N GLY A 20 -12.34 -11.71 -2.00
CA GLY A 20 -12.41 -10.32 -2.35
C GLY A 20 -11.29 -9.81 -3.23
N GLY A 21 -10.51 -10.70 -3.82
CA GLY A 21 -9.39 -10.28 -4.66
C GLY A 21 -8.11 -10.09 -3.87
N TYR A 22 -7.16 -9.38 -4.47
CA TYR A 22 -5.88 -9.15 -3.80
C TYR A 22 -5.27 -7.84 -4.26
N VAL A 23 -4.25 -7.40 -3.52
CA VAL A 23 -3.56 -6.15 -3.79
C VAL A 23 -2.07 -6.44 -3.92
N VAL A 24 -1.44 -5.82 -4.90
CA VAL A 24 0.01 -5.90 -5.06
C VAL A 24 0.57 -4.54 -4.66
N TYR A 25 1.54 -4.55 -3.74
CA TYR A 25 2.18 -3.34 -3.26
C TYR A 25 3.62 -3.31 -3.72
N GLU A 26 4.08 -2.11 -4.09
CA GLU A 26 5.46 -1.91 -4.53
C GLU A 26 5.97 -0.60 -4.00
N ILE A 27 7.27 -0.48 -3.83
CA ILE A 27 7.90 0.75 -3.40
C ILE A 27 8.77 1.25 -4.55
N HIS A 28 8.48 2.45 -5.02
CA HIS A 28 9.26 3.06 -6.10
C HIS A 28 9.36 4.56 -5.85
N LEU A 29 10.43 5.16 -6.38
CA LEU A 29 10.51 6.60 -6.38
C LEU A 29 9.45 7.17 -7.30
N HIS A 30 8.76 8.20 -6.86
CA HIS A 30 7.82 8.88 -7.71
C HIS A 30 8.61 9.81 -8.65
N PRO A 31 8.34 9.77 -9.95
CA PRO A 31 9.14 10.55 -10.90
C PRO A 31 9.09 12.04 -10.64
N THR A 32 7.97 12.55 -10.19
CA THR A 32 7.84 13.98 -9.95
C THR A 32 8.35 14.38 -8.58
N TYR A 33 7.93 13.66 -7.56
CA TYR A 33 8.28 14.04 -6.19
C TYR A 33 9.68 13.62 -5.79
N ARG A 34 10.24 12.66 -6.50
CA ARG A 34 11.60 12.18 -6.25
C ARG A 34 11.75 11.60 -4.86
N MET A 35 10.69 11.03 -4.33
CA MET A 35 10.65 10.42 -3.02
C MET A 35 10.05 9.04 -3.12
N PRO A 36 10.41 8.14 -2.21
CA PRO A 36 9.79 6.82 -2.21
C PRO A 36 8.30 6.95 -1.91
N CYS A 37 7.51 6.21 -2.65
CA CYS A 37 6.08 6.13 -2.42
C CYS A 37 5.67 4.69 -2.43
N LEU A 38 4.57 4.41 -1.76
CA LEU A 38 3.97 3.09 -1.81
C LEU A 38 2.96 3.08 -2.94
N TRP A 39 3.19 2.18 -3.91
CA TRP A 39 2.34 2.02 -5.07
C TRP A 39 1.54 0.74 -4.92
N PHE A 40 0.32 0.72 -5.42
CA PHE A 40 -0.47 -0.49 -5.28
C PHE A 40 -1.53 -0.60 -6.37
N ARG A 41 -1.93 -1.84 -6.63
CA ARG A 41 -2.99 -2.16 -7.57
C ARG A 41 -3.89 -3.21 -6.97
N LEU A 42 -5.17 -3.12 -7.30
CA LEU A 42 -6.15 -4.08 -6.89
C LEU A 42 -6.44 -5.03 -8.04
N HIS A 43 -6.59 -6.30 -7.72
CA HIS A 43 -6.81 -7.34 -8.72
C HIS A 43 -7.96 -8.24 -8.31
N ASP A 44 -8.65 -8.76 -9.32
CA ASP A 44 -9.68 -9.78 -9.13
C ASP A 44 -10.74 -9.39 -8.11
N LEU A 45 -11.19 -8.17 -8.19
CA LEU A 45 -12.18 -7.67 -7.24
C LEU A 45 -13.54 -8.32 -7.49
N PRO A 46 -14.31 -8.52 -6.42
CA PRO A 46 -15.62 -9.14 -6.55
C PRO A 46 -16.62 -8.17 -7.17
N ASN A 47 -17.69 -8.73 -7.69
CA ASN A 47 -18.83 -7.94 -8.17
C ASN A 47 -18.49 -6.96 -9.26
N GLY A 48 -17.36 -7.16 -9.95
CA GLY A 48 -16.99 -6.26 -11.01
C GLY A 48 -16.58 -4.87 -10.56
N ASP A 49 -16.17 -4.73 -9.30
CA ASP A 49 -15.73 -3.43 -8.82
C ASP A 49 -14.55 -2.93 -9.65
N ASP A 50 -14.57 -1.63 -9.93
CA ASP A 50 -13.56 -1.02 -10.78
C ASP A 50 -12.29 -0.74 -9.98
N PRO A 51 -11.16 -1.39 -10.31
CA PRO A 51 -9.93 -1.18 -9.55
C PRO A 51 -9.34 0.21 -9.73
N LEU A 52 -9.83 0.99 -10.68
CA LEU A 52 -9.33 2.34 -10.89
C LEU A 52 -10.28 3.41 -10.34
N ASN A 53 -11.29 3.02 -9.60
CA ASN A 53 -12.20 3.95 -8.96
C ASN A 53 -11.74 4.18 -7.53
N ILE A 54 -11.59 5.46 -7.15
CA ILE A 54 -11.10 5.79 -5.81
C ILE A 54 -12.03 5.27 -4.72
N ASP A 55 -13.32 5.23 -4.98
CA ASP A 55 -14.24 4.72 -3.98
C ASP A 55 -14.03 3.24 -3.73
N THR A 56 -13.63 2.50 -4.75
CA THR A 56 -13.30 1.10 -4.60
C THR A 56 -12.10 0.94 -3.68
N VAL A 57 -11.08 1.78 -3.85
CA VAL A 57 -9.90 1.74 -3.00
C VAL A 57 -10.30 2.01 -1.55
N PHE A 58 -11.08 3.05 -1.32
CA PHE A 58 -11.48 3.39 0.04
C PHE A 58 -12.34 2.29 0.66
N HIS A 59 -13.22 1.70 -0.13
CA HIS A 59 -14.08 0.66 0.40
C HIS A 59 -13.31 -0.59 0.79
N HIS A 60 -12.38 -1.02 -0.04
CA HIS A 60 -11.72 -2.30 0.17
C HIS A 60 -10.46 -2.19 1.03
N LEU A 61 -9.74 -1.09 0.96
CA LEU A 61 -8.42 -1.02 1.56
C LEU A 61 -8.28 -0.08 2.73
N VAL A 62 -8.99 1.03 2.73
CA VAL A 62 -8.73 2.07 3.72
C VAL A 62 -9.49 1.76 4.99
N PRO A 63 -8.79 1.58 6.12
CA PRO A 63 -9.50 1.37 7.39
C PRO A 63 -10.32 2.59 7.75
N ARG A 64 -11.41 2.35 8.48
CA ARG A 64 -12.35 3.40 8.80
C ARG A 64 -11.68 4.60 9.46
N GLU A 65 -10.75 4.32 10.34
CA GLU A 65 -10.12 5.39 11.11
C GLU A 65 -9.25 6.30 10.26
N TYR A 66 -8.90 5.88 9.05
CA TYR A 66 -8.07 6.70 8.17
C TYR A 66 -8.87 7.44 7.10
N LYS A 67 -10.15 7.10 6.93
CA LYS A 67 -10.87 7.61 5.76
C LYS A 67 -10.98 9.12 5.73
N ASP A 68 -11.34 9.71 6.86
CA ASP A 68 -11.49 11.16 6.88
C ASP A 68 -10.18 11.87 6.68
N GLY A 69 -9.13 11.36 7.32
CA GLY A 69 -7.82 11.98 7.19
C GLY A 69 -7.31 11.95 5.77
N LEU A 70 -7.46 10.82 5.10
CA LEU A 70 -6.99 10.73 3.72
C LEU A 70 -7.76 11.65 2.80
N ARG A 71 -9.06 11.80 3.02
CA ARG A 71 -9.86 12.64 2.15
C ARG A 71 -9.60 14.12 2.35
N ARG A 72 -8.92 14.51 3.42
CA ARG A 72 -8.61 15.91 3.64
C ARG A 72 -7.50 16.43 2.76
N TYR A 73 -6.74 15.56 2.13
CA TYR A 73 -5.62 15.98 1.31
C TYR A 73 -6.04 16.24 -0.13
N GLY A 74 -7.21 16.84 -0.31
CA GLY A 74 -7.68 17.18 -1.62
C GLY A 74 -8.74 16.21 -2.10
N SER A 75 -9.10 16.32 -3.36
CA SER A 75 -10.19 15.53 -3.90
C SER A 75 -9.87 14.06 -3.87
N ILE A 76 -8.61 13.70 -3.84
CA ILE A 76 -8.20 12.32 -3.83
C ILE A 76 -7.60 11.91 -2.51
N GLY A 77 -7.72 12.78 -1.51
CA GLY A 77 -7.18 12.49 -0.20
C GLY A 77 -5.67 12.36 -0.25
N GLY A 78 -5.14 11.33 0.34
CA GLY A 78 -3.71 11.09 0.27
C GLY A 78 -3.34 10.04 -0.75
N ILE A 79 -4.30 9.63 -1.58
CA ILE A 79 -4.10 8.55 -2.54
C ILE A 79 -4.39 9.11 -3.92
N SER A 80 -3.51 8.83 -4.87
CA SER A 80 -3.65 9.32 -6.23
C SER A 80 -3.39 8.23 -7.24
N LEU A 81 -3.92 8.42 -8.44
CA LEU A 81 -3.68 7.52 -9.56
C LEU A 81 -2.68 8.20 -10.49
N ASP A 82 -1.67 7.44 -10.91
CA ASP A 82 -0.66 7.98 -11.81
C ASP A 82 -0.13 6.82 -12.66
N HIS A 83 0.82 7.14 -13.52
CA HIS A 83 1.45 6.12 -14.35
C HIS A 83 2.52 5.42 -13.53
N HIS A 84 2.49 4.09 -13.56
CA HIS A 84 3.48 3.30 -12.85
C HIS A 84 4.88 3.67 -13.35
N PRO A 85 5.84 3.90 -12.46
CA PRO A 85 7.13 4.42 -12.88
C PRO A 85 7.93 3.51 -13.78
N ILE A 86 7.61 2.22 -13.81
CA ILE A 86 8.36 1.29 -14.65
C ILE A 86 7.60 0.94 -15.91
N ASN A 87 6.31 0.57 -15.79
CA ASN A 87 5.59 0.09 -16.98
C ASN A 87 4.56 1.07 -17.52
N GLY A 88 4.35 2.20 -16.85
CA GLY A 88 3.46 3.24 -17.35
C GLY A 88 1.98 2.98 -17.22
N SER A 89 1.57 1.84 -16.70
CA SER A 89 0.15 1.55 -16.57
C SER A 89 -0.45 2.30 -15.37
N PRO A 90 -1.77 2.51 -15.35
CA PRO A 90 -2.38 3.22 -14.21
C PRO A 90 -2.12 2.47 -12.90
N CYS A 91 -1.75 3.20 -11.89
CA CYS A 91 -1.40 2.60 -10.61
C CYS A 91 -1.64 3.62 -9.50
N TRP A 92 -2.14 3.15 -8.39
CA TRP A 92 -2.37 4.02 -7.23
C TRP A 92 -1.08 4.23 -6.47
N PHE A 93 -0.97 5.36 -5.80
CA PHE A 93 0.13 5.57 -4.87
C PHE A 93 -0.33 6.45 -3.71
N VAL A 94 0.38 6.33 -2.59
CA VAL A 94 0.11 7.14 -1.41
C VAL A 94 1.03 8.34 -1.46
N HIS A 95 0.46 9.53 -1.30
CA HIS A 95 1.25 10.76 -1.35
C HIS A 95 2.34 10.78 -0.30
N PRO A 96 3.55 11.18 -0.67
CA PRO A 96 4.65 11.17 0.30
C PRO A 96 4.44 12.15 1.45
N CYS A 97 3.60 13.17 1.28
CA CYS A 97 3.37 14.11 2.36
C CYS A 97 2.71 13.47 3.58
N LEU A 98 1.98 12.38 3.37
CA LEU A 98 1.37 11.72 4.51
C LEU A 98 2.40 11.14 5.44
N ALA A 99 3.47 10.57 4.89
CA ALA A 99 4.49 9.96 5.71
C ALA A 99 5.39 11.01 6.33
N GLY A 100 5.61 12.12 5.64
CA GLY A 100 6.54 13.13 6.12
C GLY A 100 6.22 13.63 7.51
N ASP A 101 4.97 14.01 7.72
CA ASP A 101 4.58 14.53 9.02
C ASP A 101 4.63 13.47 10.10
N GLN A 102 4.25 12.26 9.76
CA GLN A 102 4.23 11.20 10.76
C GLN A 102 5.61 10.71 11.11
N MET A 103 6.51 10.65 10.13
CA MET A 103 7.87 10.19 10.40
C MET A 103 8.61 11.13 11.31
N ALA A 104 8.23 12.41 11.31
CA ALA A 104 8.89 13.38 12.16
C ALA A 104 8.73 13.05 13.64
N GLY A 105 7.72 12.28 14.01
CA GLY A 105 7.50 11.92 15.39
C GLY A 105 8.25 10.68 15.84
N PHE A 106 9.03 10.06 14.95
CA PHE A 106 9.75 8.84 15.27
C PHE A 106 11.24 9.06 15.23
N GLN A 107 11.94 8.36 16.11
CA GLN A 107 13.38 8.33 16.04
C GLN A 107 13.77 7.13 15.21
N CYS A 108 14.25 7.39 14.01
CA CYS A 108 14.57 6.33 13.09
C CYS A 108 16.06 6.22 12.85
N THR A 109 16.54 4.99 12.73
CA THR A 109 17.88 4.75 12.24
C THR A 109 17.77 4.42 10.76
N LYS A 110 18.91 4.34 10.08
CA LYS A 110 18.88 3.92 8.70
C LYS A 110 18.29 2.52 8.56
N GLU A 111 18.56 1.69 9.56
CA GLU A 111 18.15 0.30 9.49
C GLU A 111 16.66 0.11 9.59
N ASN A 112 15.99 0.93 10.39
CA ASN A 112 14.55 0.72 10.57
C ASN A 112 13.67 1.76 9.91
N TYR A 113 14.27 2.73 9.23
CA TYR A 113 13.47 3.80 8.62
C TYR A 113 12.42 3.26 7.67
N LEU A 114 12.83 2.38 6.77
CA LEU A 114 11.92 1.89 5.75
C LEU A 114 10.76 1.12 6.36
N MET A 115 11.04 0.32 7.37
CA MET A 115 9.98 -0.49 7.96
C MET A 115 9.00 0.37 8.75
N ILE A 116 9.48 1.41 9.43
CA ILE A 116 8.59 2.31 10.14
C ILE A 116 7.76 3.09 9.13
N TRP A 117 8.40 3.59 8.08
CA TRP A 117 7.70 4.30 7.02
C TRP A 117 6.61 3.41 6.41
N LEU A 118 6.96 2.17 6.11
CA LEU A 118 6.01 1.25 5.50
C LEU A 118 4.85 0.94 6.45
N GLY A 119 5.14 0.83 7.74
CA GLY A 119 4.08 0.62 8.72
C GLY A 119 3.11 1.76 8.79
N LEU A 120 3.62 2.99 8.68
CA LEU A 120 2.76 4.17 8.71
C LEU A 120 1.95 4.31 7.42
N VAL A 121 2.62 4.18 6.29
CA VAL A 121 1.97 4.41 5.01
C VAL A 121 1.11 3.23 4.63
N GLY A 122 1.60 2.02 4.86
CA GLY A 122 0.89 0.82 4.45
C GLY A 122 -0.41 0.62 5.18
N GLY A 123 -0.43 0.98 6.46
CA GLY A 123 -1.66 0.82 7.24
C GLY A 123 -2.83 1.58 6.66
N CYS A 124 -2.55 2.70 6.00
CA CYS A 124 -3.61 3.50 5.40
C CYS A 124 -4.30 2.78 4.25
N VAL A 125 -3.63 1.84 3.64
CA VAL A 125 -4.17 1.14 2.47
C VAL A 125 -4.15 -0.37 2.64
N GLY A 126 -4.28 -0.81 3.89
CA GLY A 126 -4.50 -2.23 4.16
C GLY A 126 -3.27 -3.11 4.23
N LEU A 127 -2.08 -2.52 4.16
CA LEU A 127 -0.85 -3.30 4.28
C LEU A 127 -0.36 -3.22 5.72
N TRP A 128 -0.42 -4.34 6.42
CA TRP A 128 -0.04 -4.36 7.83
C TRP A 128 1.34 -4.98 7.98
N VAL A 129 2.22 -4.24 8.63
CA VAL A 129 3.60 -4.68 8.85
C VAL A 129 3.74 -4.99 10.33
N PRO A 130 4.17 -6.21 10.69
CA PRO A 130 4.37 -6.53 12.10
C PRO A 130 5.43 -5.61 12.68
N LYS A 131 5.17 -5.12 13.90
CA LYS A 131 6.10 -4.17 14.48
C LYS A 131 7.46 -4.79 14.73
N GLU A 132 7.53 -6.10 14.85
CA GLU A 132 8.81 -6.76 15.03
C GLU A 132 9.75 -6.52 13.87
N MET A 133 9.22 -6.29 12.69
CA MET A 133 10.06 -6.05 11.53
C MET A 133 10.67 -4.67 11.54
N ALA A 134 10.16 -3.77 12.34
CA ALA A 134 10.70 -2.42 12.44
C ALA A 134 11.73 -2.27 13.55
N LEU A 135 11.95 -3.31 14.34
CA LEU A 135 12.91 -3.23 15.43
C LEU A 135 14.32 -3.45 14.89
N PRO A 136 15.30 -2.80 15.49
CA PRO A 136 16.69 -2.96 15.04
C PRO A 136 17.21 -4.35 15.24
#